data_402a994d3e2feff51690b3987b99702e
#
_entry.id   402a994d3e2feff51690b3987b99702e
#
_cell.length_a   1.000
_cell.length_b   1.000
_cell.length_c   1.000
_cell.angle_alpha   90.00
_cell.angle_beta   90.00
_cell.angle_gamma   90.00
#
_symmetry.space_group_name_H-M   'P 1'
#
loop_
_entity.id
_entity.type
_entity.pdbx_description
1 polymer ?
#
loop_
_entity_poly.entity_id
_entity_poly.type
_entity_poly.pdbx_seq_one_letter_code
_entity_poly.pdbx_strand_id
1 'polypeptide(L)'
;MRRNVLPSFLSFFVKSVCLALLATVWFLNPQLIHKANAAGAEPWRITKEAWSEADERGYSEFVEAIGRADCWNVDDCFESTANPFRSRHGRFSFRADCADFPYLFRAYYAWMNGLPFAFQNGVLPQSGWTRDIRYTRNGNKVVSRKAVPATANGVNAASILVDLRSAISTGSYRHHAIANSSSNFTDMYSPRIDRDGIRPGSIVYDVNGHVVLVWRVEDDGRVLTVSAHPDNSVSRSFYGRNFLRTHPRLGTGFKEWRPIRLVGARRLANGTLVGGRIEALPNEALPNYSLMQYIGTETIDTSARTLDQWRQATFARSGEALDYYHFVRAAMASGDLTMDPVKEIRSSMRSLCYDIRARKQAVDAAIANGIDRMAAPNRLPQNIYGTFGYWEFYSTPSRDARFKTALKEQRDHIEALIAMHAQGASTVTYAGTNLIGDLLEAYDDESAQCITYYTRSNGTNVQLSINDVIDRVFDLSFDPYQCIERRWGAQPGEEQSSCRDTPVKDTWYKAERFLRNLIDRTYDVDMGYTPRELEAGPHGQFSGRGIVEAPDVDVRAYLISLQQRQQASVVVPEAR
;
A
#
# COMPACT_ATOMS: atom_id res chain seq x y z
N MET A 1 -68.48 -38.71 17.38
CA MET A 1 -68.15 -37.71 16.38
C MET A 1 -66.67 -37.53 16.30
N ARG A 2 -66.04 -38.04 15.26
CA ARG A 2 -64.58 -37.94 15.02
C ARG A 2 -64.31 -36.66 14.23
N ARG A 3 -63.47 -35.76 14.69
CA ARG A 3 -62.89 -34.68 13.91
C ARG A 3 -61.49 -35.05 13.52
N ASN A 4 -61.26 -35.16 12.21
CA ASN A 4 -59.95 -35.38 11.59
C ASN A 4 -59.11 -34.10 11.70
N VAL A 5 -57.87 -34.26 12.18
CA VAL A 5 -56.83 -33.24 12.11
C VAL A 5 -55.84 -33.73 11.04
N LEU A 6 -55.71 -33.03 9.93
CA LEU A 6 -54.66 -33.20 8.94
C LEU A 6 -53.41 -32.42 9.39
N PRO A 7 -52.22 -32.97 9.27
CA PRO A 7 -51.00 -32.29 9.71
C PRO A 7 -50.40 -31.42 8.63
N SER A 8 -49.91 -30.27 9.07
CA SER A 8 -49.25 -29.20 8.31
C SER A 8 -47.80 -29.57 7.89
N PHE A 9 -47.66 -30.59 7.04
CA PHE A 9 -46.35 -30.97 6.49
C PHE A 9 -45.93 -30.19 5.24
N LEU A 10 -46.81 -29.46 4.60
CA LEU A 10 -46.53 -28.73 3.36
C LEU A 10 -45.84 -27.38 3.56
N SER A 11 -45.91 -26.79 4.76
CA SER A 11 -45.32 -25.46 5.03
C SER A 11 -43.82 -25.51 5.32
N PHE A 12 -43.30 -26.65 5.73
CA PHE A 12 -41.88 -26.81 6.04
C PHE A 12 -41.03 -27.05 4.79
N PHE A 13 -41.57 -27.74 3.79
CA PHE A 13 -40.86 -28.03 2.54
C PHE A 13 -40.67 -26.79 1.65
N VAL A 14 -41.64 -25.90 1.59
CA VAL A 14 -41.56 -24.68 0.77
C VAL A 14 -40.58 -23.67 1.36
N LYS A 15 -40.48 -23.55 2.69
CA LYS A 15 -39.52 -22.65 3.34
C LYS A 15 -38.07 -23.15 3.21
N SER A 16 -37.86 -24.47 3.25
CA SER A 16 -36.50 -25.06 3.09
C SER A 16 -36.01 -24.98 1.64
N VAL A 17 -36.86 -25.11 0.66
CA VAL A 17 -36.50 -24.98 -0.77
C VAL A 17 -36.22 -23.54 -1.14
N CYS A 18 -36.98 -22.56 -0.61
CA CYS A 18 -36.71 -21.13 -0.83
C CYS A 18 -35.40 -20.68 -0.13
N LEU A 19 -35.08 -21.18 1.04
CA LEU A 19 -33.78 -20.90 1.70
C LEU A 19 -32.59 -21.54 0.96
N ALA A 20 -32.78 -22.76 0.41
CA ALA A 20 -31.73 -23.41 -0.39
C ALA A 20 -31.54 -22.71 -1.75
N LEU A 21 -32.58 -22.17 -2.38
CA LEU A 21 -32.49 -21.39 -3.62
C LEU A 21 -31.90 -19.99 -3.39
N LEU A 22 -32.15 -19.37 -2.25
CA LEU A 22 -31.51 -18.11 -1.88
C LEU A 22 -30.02 -18.30 -1.52
N ALA A 23 -29.64 -19.43 -0.91
CA ALA A 23 -28.25 -19.76 -0.65
C ALA A 23 -27.47 -20.12 -1.94
N THR A 24 -28.13 -20.72 -2.94
CA THR A 24 -27.49 -21.08 -4.22
C THR A 24 -27.35 -19.89 -5.17
N VAL A 25 -28.18 -18.84 -5.07
CA VAL A 25 -28.02 -17.61 -5.86
C VAL A 25 -26.85 -16.75 -5.34
N TRP A 26 -26.43 -16.89 -4.09
CA TRP A 26 -25.24 -16.24 -3.52
C TRP A 26 -23.93 -16.91 -3.93
N PHE A 27 -23.95 -18.15 -4.47
CA PHE A 27 -22.77 -18.89 -4.89
C PHE A 27 -22.51 -18.86 -6.41
N LEU A 28 -23.35 -18.24 -7.21
CA LEU A 28 -23.22 -18.19 -8.66
C LEU A 28 -22.99 -16.77 -9.20
N ASN A 29 -21.99 -16.07 -8.64
CA ASN A 29 -21.38 -14.96 -9.37
C ASN A 29 -20.02 -15.43 -9.88
N PRO A 30 -19.92 -15.90 -11.15
CA PRO A 30 -18.70 -16.51 -11.68
C PRO A 30 -17.54 -15.50 -11.85
N GLN A 31 -17.78 -14.21 -11.59
CA GLN A 31 -16.75 -13.17 -11.71
C GLN A 31 -15.89 -12.97 -10.45
N LEU A 32 -16.20 -13.61 -9.32
CA LEU A 32 -15.49 -13.40 -8.06
C LEU A 32 -14.42 -14.43 -7.73
N ILE A 33 -14.28 -15.49 -8.52
CA ILE A 33 -13.19 -16.47 -8.36
C ILE A 33 -12.23 -16.33 -9.54
N HIS A 34 -11.46 -15.26 -9.55
CA HIS A 34 -10.27 -15.25 -10.40
C HIS A 34 -9.25 -16.22 -9.80
N LYS A 35 -9.25 -17.42 -10.32
CA LYS A 35 -8.23 -18.43 -10.02
C LYS A 35 -6.91 -17.92 -10.56
N ALA A 36 -5.83 -18.00 -9.77
CA ALA A 36 -4.50 -17.90 -10.33
C ALA A 36 -4.39 -18.92 -11.45
N ASN A 37 -3.90 -18.47 -12.61
CA ASN A 37 -3.75 -19.33 -13.78
C ASN A 37 -2.28 -19.34 -14.19
N ALA A 38 -1.75 -20.54 -14.45
CA ALA A 38 -0.44 -20.75 -15.03
C ALA A 38 -0.52 -21.94 -16.01
N ALA A 39 -1.54 -21.96 -16.86
CA ALA A 39 -1.74 -23.03 -17.83
C ALA A 39 -0.56 -23.09 -18.81
N GLY A 40 0.05 -24.27 -18.94
CA GLY A 40 1.26 -24.48 -19.76
C GLY A 40 2.57 -24.07 -19.07
N ALA A 41 2.52 -23.67 -17.80
CA ALA A 41 3.70 -23.32 -17.04
C ALA A 41 4.52 -24.56 -16.63
N GLU A 42 5.82 -24.33 -16.42
CA GLU A 42 6.70 -25.35 -15.84
C GLU A 42 6.27 -25.67 -14.40
N PRO A 43 6.29 -26.95 -13.96
CA PRO A 43 6.02 -27.29 -12.58
C PRO A 43 7.11 -26.72 -11.66
N TRP A 44 6.73 -26.29 -10.45
CA TRP A 44 7.70 -25.85 -9.44
C TRP A 44 8.45 -27.06 -8.89
N ARG A 45 9.67 -27.27 -9.37
CA ARG A 45 10.62 -28.27 -8.87
C ARG A 45 11.66 -27.59 -8.00
N ILE A 46 11.86 -28.11 -6.79
CA ILE A 46 12.91 -27.59 -5.91
C ILE A 46 14.20 -28.31 -6.28
N THR A 47 15.23 -27.54 -6.65
CA THR A 47 16.55 -28.04 -7.05
C THR A 47 17.69 -27.50 -6.18
N LYS A 48 17.40 -26.50 -5.36
CA LYS A 48 18.34 -25.86 -4.43
C LYS A 48 17.83 -26.04 -3.00
N GLU A 49 18.76 -26.24 -2.05
CA GLU A 49 18.41 -26.46 -0.64
C GLU A 49 18.15 -25.15 0.10
N ALA A 50 18.74 -24.04 -0.35
CA ALA A 50 18.64 -22.73 0.25
C ALA A 50 18.77 -21.63 -0.82
N TRP A 51 18.44 -20.42 -0.45
CA TRP A 51 18.75 -19.22 -1.22
C TRP A 51 20.21 -18.85 -1.00
N SER A 52 20.99 -18.78 -2.06
CA SER A 52 22.36 -18.27 -2.03
C SER A 52 22.36 -16.73 -2.14
N GLU A 53 23.49 -16.10 -1.86
CA GLU A 53 23.66 -14.66 -2.11
C GLU A 53 23.41 -14.28 -3.59
N ALA A 54 23.77 -15.16 -4.52
CA ALA A 54 23.48 -14.95 -5.94
C ALA A 54 21.97 -14.99 -6.23
N ASP A 55 21.22 -15.87 -5.54
CA ASP A 55 19.76 -15.93 -5.67
C ASP A 55 19.11 -14.67 -5.07
N GLU A 56 19.64 -14.18 -3.95
CA GLU A 56 19.14 -12.94 -3.34
C GLU A 56 19.43 -11.71 -4.21
N ARG A 57 20.63 -11.62 -4.81
CA ARG A 57 20.93 -10.55 -5.79
C ARG A 57 20.04 -10.65 -7.02
N GLY A 58 19.89 -11.83 -7.60
CA GLY A 58 19.00 -12.04 -8.75
C GLY A 58 17.54 -11.72 -8.46
N TYR A 59 17.08 -11.97 -7.21
CA TYR A 59 15.77 -11.53 -6.76
C TYR A 59 15.66 -10.01 -6.72
N SER A 60 16.67 -9.33 -6.19
CA SER A 60 16.72 -7.86 -6.17
C SER A 60 16.70 -7.27 -7.59
N GLU A 61 17.51 -7.83 -8.50
CA GLU A 61 17.54 -7.42 -9.92
C GLU A 61 16.18 -7.64 -10.62
N PHE A 62 15.52 -8.76 -10.34
CA PHE A 62 14.18 -9.06 -10.86
C PHE A 62 13.15 -8.05 -10.36
N VAL A 63 13.14 -7.74 -9.05
CA VAL A 63 12.23 -6.76 -8.46
C VAL A 63 12.49 -5.37 -9.04
N GLU A 64 13.75 -4.98 -9.20
CA GLU A 64 14.11 -3.69 -9.80
C GLU A 64 13.66 -3.61 -11.26
N ALA A 65 13.84 -4.66 -12.04
CA ALA A 65 13.43 -4.70 -13.46
C ALA A 65 11.91 -4.51 -13.62
N ILE A 66 11.11 -5.22 -12.80
CA ILE A 66 9.65 -5.07 -12.81
C ILE A 66 9.22 -3.71 -12.24
N GLY A 67 9.86 -3.23 -11.18
CA GLY A 67 9.60 -1.92 -10.61
C GLY A 67 9.80 -0.78 -11.62
N ARG A 68 10.80 -0.92 -12.49
CA ARG A 68 11.14 0.03 -13.55
C ARG A 68 10.21 -0.07 -14.77
N ALA A 69 9.54 -1.20 -14.98
CA ALA A 69 8.66 -1.41 -16.12
C ALA A 69 7.45 -0.48 -16.07
N ASP A 70 7.01 0.01 -17.23
CA ASP A 70 5.79 0.81 -17.36
C ASP A 70 4.56 -0.11 -17.43
N CYS A 71 4.24 -0.73 -16.30
CA CYS A 71 3.10 -1.63 -16.12
C CYS A 71 2.16 -1.10 -15.05
N TRP A 72 0.85 -1.26 -15.25
CA TRP A 72 -0.19 -0.64 -14.46
C TRP A 72 -1.08 -1.63 -13.70
N ASN A 73 -0.97 -2.90 -14.00
CA ASN A 73 -1.60 -3.98 -13.26
C ASN A 73 -0.63 -5.15 -13.08
N VAL A 74 -0.96 -6.07 -12.18
CA VAL A 74 -0.07 -7.18 -11.82
C VAL A 74 0.21 -8.08 -13.03
N ASP A 75 -0.81 -8.42 -13.82
CA ASP A 75 -0.66 -9.31 -14.96
C ASP A 75 0.28 -8.68 -16.02
N ASP A 76 0.07 -7.40 -16.36
CA ASP A 76 0.93 -6.66 -17.29
C ASP A 76 2.39 -6.61 -16.80
N CYS A 77 2.60 -6.44 -15.49
CA CYS A 77 3.95 -6.41 -14.92
C CYS A 77 4.68 -7.75 -15.11
N PHE A 78 4.00 -8.86 -14.88
CA PHE A 78 4.60 -10.19 -15.05
C PHE A 78 4.71 -10.62 -16.52
N GLU A 79 3.85 -10.12 -17.41
CA GLU A 79 3.93 -10.33 -18.86
C GLU A 79 4.89 -9.35 -19.55
N SER A 80 5.40 -8.34 -18.86
CA SER A 80 6.35 -7.36 -19.39
C SER A 80 7.62 -8.01 -19.91
N THR A 81 8.24 -7.38 -20.92
CA THR A 81 9.59 -7.74 -21.41
C THR A 81 10.68 -7.59 -20.35
N ALA A 82 10.42 -6.81 -19.29
CA ALA A 82 11.31 -6.69 -18.14
C ALA A 82 11.37 -7.96 -17.28
N ASN A 83 10.38 -8.87 -17.41
CA ASN A 83 10.39 -10.14 -16.73
C ASN A 83 11.21 -11.18 -17.52
N PRO A 84 12.40 -11.59 -17.02
CA PRO A 84 13.26 -12.54 -17.72
C PRO A 84 12.66 -13.96 -17.79
N PHE A 85 11.64 -14.24 -16.99
CA PHE A 85 11.03 -15.57 -16.87
C PHE A 85 9.69 -15.72 -17.61
N ARG A 86 9.21 -14.67 -18.28
CA ARG A 86 7.87 -14.64 -18.87
C ARG A 86 7.58 -15.79 -19.87
N SER A 87 8.60 -16.33 -20.55
CA SER A 87 8.44 -17.43 -21.47
C SER A 87 8.20 -18.79 -20.79
N ARG A 88 8.45 -18.91 -19.47
CA ARG A 88 8.40 -20.15 -18.69
C ARG A 88 7.15 -20.28 -17.82
N HIS A 89 6.43 -19.18 -17.54
CA HIS A 89 5.27 -19.18 -16.64
C HIS A 89 3.94 -19.52 -17.34
N GLY A 90 3.95 -19.79 -18.65
CA GLY A 90 2.73 -20.11 -19.41
C GLY A 90 1.80 -18.90 -19.50
N ARG A 91 0.49 -19.16 -19.46
CA ARG A 91 -0.51 -18.07 -19.32
C ARG A 91 -0.63 -17.71 -17.85
N PHE A 92 0.14 -16.72 -17.44
CA PHE A 92 0.14 -16.26 -16.06
C PHE A 92 -0.96 -15.23 -15.84
N SER A 93 -1.74 -15.41 -14.78
CA SER A 93 -2.69 -14.42 -14.27
C SER A 93 -2.78 -14.57 -12.76
N PHE A 94 -2.62 -13.47 -12.05
CA PHE A 94 -2.70 -13.42 -10.61
C PHE A 94 -3.27 -12.07 -10.15
N ARG A 95 -4.25 -12.10 -9.28
CA ARG A 95 -4.70 -10.89 -8.60
C ARG A 95 -4.01 -10.76 -7.26
N ALA A 96 -3.34 -9.64 -7.04
CA ALA A 96 -2.72 -9.29 -5.79
C ALA A 96 -3.26 -7.98 -5.25
N ASP A 97 -3.37 -7.90 -3.93
CA ASP A 97 -3.44 -6.64 -3.20
C ASP A 97 -2.04 -6.26 -2.65
N CYS A 98 -1.97 -5.24 -1.81
CA CYS A 98 -0.70 -4.78 -1.25
C CYS A 98 -0.02 -5.82 -0.35
N ALA A 99 -0.77 -6.72 0.29
CA ALA A 99 -0.22 -7.76 1.14
C ALA A 99 0.30 -8.95 0.33
N ASP A 100 -0.43 -9.35 -0.70
CA ASP A 100 -0.05 -10.47 -1.55
C ASP A 100 1.16 -10.16 -2.44
N PHE A 101 1.30 -8.91 -2.87
CA PHE A 101 2.23 -8.52 -3.90
C PHE A 101 3.70 -8.85 -3.59
N PRO A 102 4.25 -8.53 -2.42
CA PRO A 102 5.62 -8.93 -2.08
C PRO A 102 5.80 -10.45 -2.04
N TYR A 103 4.81 -11.18 -1.52
CA TYR A 103 4.85 -12.64 -1.50
C TYR A 103 4.78 -13.23 -2.90
N LEU A 104 3.98 -12.65 -3.80
CA LEU A 104 3.93 -13.06 -5.19
C LEU A 104 5.30 -12.96 -5.85
N PHE A 105 5.98 -11.83 -5.70
CA PHE A 105 7.34 -11.64 -6.24
C PHE A 105 8.31 -12.70 -5.73
N ARG A 106 8.31 -12.92 -4.40
CA ARG A 106 9.22 -13.87 -3.76
C ARG A 106 8.93 -15.31 -4.19
N ALA A 107 7.65 -15.71 -4.20
CA ALA A 107 7.20 -17.03 -4.62
C ALA A 107 7.45 -17.29 -6.10
N TYR A 108 7.16 -16.31 -6.95
CA TYR A 108 7.38 -16.40 -8.39
C TYR A 108 8.86 -16.57 -8.73
N TYR A 109 9.73 -15.76 -8.13
CA TYR A 109 11.18 -15.89 -8.31
C TYR A 109 11.69 -17.25 -7.81
N ALA A 110 11.20 -17.71 -6.66
CA ALA A 110 11.55 -19.03 -6.12
C ALA A 110 11.12 -20.16 -7.07
N TRP A 111 9.94 -20.07 -7.62
CA TRP A 111 9.44 -21.02 -8.61
C TRP A 111 10.34 -21.08 -9.85
N MET A 112 10.63 -19.92 -10.45
CA MET A 112 11.46 -19.84 -11.65
C MET A 112 12.90 -20.30 -11.47
N ASN A 113 13.42 -20.28 -10.24
CA ASN A 113 14.81 -20.62 -9.92
C ASN A 113 14.98 -21.93 -9.11
N GLY A 114 13.89 -22.70 -8.94
CA GLY A 114 13.93 -23.99 -8.23
C GLY A 114 14.32 -23.87 -6.76
N LEU A 115 13.94 -22.76 -6.12
CA LEU A 115 14.26 -22.43 -4.74
C LEU A 115 13.19 -22.96 -3.77
N PRO A 116 13.56 -23.28 -2.52
CA PRO A 116 12.59 -23.58 -1.48
C PRO A 116 11.80 -22.34 -1.12
N PHE A 117 10.51 -22.54 -0.81
CA PHE A 117 9.63 -21.47 -0.37
C PHE A 117 8.64 -21.98 0.67
N ALA A 118 8.35 -21.14 1.64
CA ALA A 118 7.30 -21.37 2.63
C ALA A 118 6.71 -20.04 3.05
N PHE A 119 5.47 -20.04 3.48
CA PHE A 119 4.79 -18.84 3.96
C PHE A 119 3.89 -19.16 5.17
N GLN A 120 3.69 -18.19 6.01
CA GLN A 120 2.77 -18.28 7.13
C GLN A 120 1.33 -18.29 6.61
N ASN A 121 0.62 -19.39 6.81
CA ASN A 121 -0.74 -19.56 6.35
C ASN A 121 -1.78 -19.49 7.48
N GLY A 122 -1.33 -19.30 8.70
CA GLY A 122 -2.18 -19.05 9.86
C GLY A 122 -1.54 -18.02 10.79
N VAL A 123 -2.29 -16.96 11.05
CA VAL A 123 -1.89 -15.83 11.89
C VAL A 123 -3.02 -15.51 12.85
N LEU A 124 -2.71 -15.34 14.12
CA LEU A 124 -3.66 -14.97 15.18
C LEU A 124 -3.15 -13.75 15.97
N PRO A 125 -4.03 -13.02 16.66
CA PRO A 125 -3.59 -11.98 17.58
C PRO A 125 -2.60 -12.53 18.62
N GLN A 126 -1.56 -11.74 18.94
CA GLN A 126 -0.61 -12.10 20.00
C GLN A 126 -1.31 -12.24 21.35
N SER A 127 -2.28 -11.37 21.63
CA SER A 127 -3.12 -11.41 22.82
C SER A 127 -4.46 -10.72 22.58
N GLY A 128 -5.49 -11.12 23.34
CA GLY A 128 -6.83 -10.58 23.22
C GLY A 128 -7.60 -11.08 22.00
N TRP A 129 -8.79 -10.53 21.82
CA TRP A 129 -9.65 -10.81 20.68
C TRP A 129 -9.71 -9.57 19.76
N THR A 130 -9.81 -9.82 18.47
CA THR A 130 -10.08 -8.78 17.47
C THR A 130 -11.01 -9.33 16.39
N ARG A 131 -11.79 -8.45 15.80
CA ARG A 131 -12.58 -8.79 14.59
C ARG A 131 -11.69 -8.89 13.35
N ASP A 132 -10.56 -8.19 13.35
CA ASP A 132 -9.67 -8.10 12.22
C ASP A 132 -8.21 -8.11 12.67
N ILE A 133 -7.48 -9.15 12.26
CA ILE A 133 -6.05 -9.33 12.60
C ILE A 133 -5.14 -8.27 12.01
N ARG A 134 -5.62 -7.50 11.02
CA ARG A 134 -4.87 -6.40 10.40
C ARG A 134 -4.68 -5.22 11.35
N TYR A 135 -5.51 -5.12 12.41
CA TYR A 135 -5.55 -3.98 13.33
C TYR A 135 -5.38 -4.36 14.80
N THR A 136 -4.74 -5.48 15.09
CA THR A 136 -4.44 -5.90 16.47
C THR A 136 -3.58 -4.87 17.19
N ARG A 137 -3.90 -4.58 18.45
CA ARG A 137 -3.15 -3.63 19.29
C ARG A 137 -1.78 -4.14 19.73
N ASN A 138 -1.64 -5.46 19.87
CA ASN A 138 -0.42 -6.10 20.37
C ASN A 138 0.33 -6.91 19.31
N GLY A 139 -0.01 -6.70 18.01
CA GLY A 139 0.55 -7.49 16.93
C GLY A 139 -0.02 -8.90 16.89
N ASN A 140 0.53 -9.70 16.00
CA ASN A 140 0.10 -11.06 15.71
C ASN A 140 1.23 -12.06 15.95
N LYS A 141 0.86 -13.34 16.00
CA LYS A 141 1.79 -14.49 16.04
C LYS A 141 1.44 -15.47 14.93
N VAL A 142 2.46 -16.10 14.38
CA VAL A 142 2.31 -17.21 13.42
C VAL A 142 1.90 -18.46 14.18
N VAL A 143 0.86 -19.15 13.70
CA VAL A 143 0.36 -20.40 14.31
C VAL A 143 0.49 -21.57 13.36
N SER A 144 0.59 -21.34 12.05
CA SER A 144 0.84 -22.38 11.07
C SER A 144 1.56 -21.85 9.84
N ARG A 145 2.21 -22.76 9.11
CA ARG A 145 2.97 -22.48 7.89
C ARG A 145 2.68 -23.51 6.82
N LYS A 146 2.78 -23.07 5.57
CA LYS A 146 2.74 -23.95 4.40
C LYS A 146 4.05 -23.85 3.64
N ALA A 147 4.68 -24.98 3.38
CA ALA A 147 5.86 -25.09 2.53
C ALA A 147 5.46 -25.61 1.14
N VAL A 148 6.18 -25.19 0.12
CA VAL A 148 6.11 -25.81 -1.19
C VAL A 148 6.68 -27.24 -1.07
N PRO A 149 5.92 -28.29 -1.40
CA PRO A 149 6.41 -29.65 -1.27
C PRO A 149 7.53 -29.95 -2.26
N ALA A 150 8.63 -30.50 -1.77
CA ALA A 150 9.70 -31.02 -2.62
C ALA A 150 9.33 -32.42 -3.13
N THR A 151 8.91 -32.49 -4.39
CA THR A 151 8.44 -33.73 -5.03
C THR A 151 9.20 -34.00 -6.34
N ALA A 152 9.27 -35.28 -6.75
CA ALA A 152 10.02 -35.67 -7.95
C ALA A 152 9.52 -34.97 -9.24
N ASN A 153 8.21 -34.78 -9.35
CA ASN A 153 7.59 -34.17 -10.52
C ASN A 153 7.38 -32.65 -10.38
N GLY A 154 7.72 -32.07 -9.22
CA GLY A 154 7.35 -30.71 -8.86
C GLY A 154 5.85 -30.60 -8.49
N VAL A 155 5.41 -29.38 -8.25
CA VAL A 155 4.01 -29.06 -7.92
C VAL A 155 3.46 -28.03 -8.89
N ASN A 156 2.14 -27.96 -8.98
CA ASN A 156 1.49 -26.89 -9.76
C ASN A 156 1.66 -25.56 -9.02
N ALA A 157 2.43 -24.64 -9.61
CA ALA A 157 2.69 -23.34 -9.02
C ALA A 157 1.41 -22.51 -8.84
N ALA A 158 0.45 -22.58 -9.75
CA ALA A 158 -0.81 -21.85 -9.64
C ALA A 158 -1.57 -22.24 -8.37
N SER A 159 -1.56 -23.52 -7.95
CA SER A 159 -2.21 -23.95 -6.71
C SER A 159 -1.54 -23.35 -5.47
N ILE A 160 -0.21 -23.28 -5.47
CA ILE A 160 0.55 -22.64 -4.37
C ILE A 160 0.23 -21.14 -4.29
N LEU A 161 0.15 -20.46 -5.44
CA LEU A 161 -0.19 -19.03 -5.48
C LEU A 161 -1.63 -18.76 -5.03
N VAL A 162 -2.60 -19.63 -5.35
CA VAL A 162 -3.97 -19.55 -4.83
C VAL A 162 -3.99 -19.68 -3.30
N ASP A 163 -3.26 -20.65 -2.76
CA ASP A 163 -3.16 -20.84 -1.32
C ASP A 163 -2.52 -19.63 -0.62
N LEU A 164 -1.45 -19.10 -1.21
CA LEU A 164 -0.77 -17.91 -0.73
C LEU A 164 -1.75 -16.73 -0.64
N ARG A 165 -2.43 -16.40 -1.73
CA ARG A 165 -3.41 -15.31 -1.79
C ARG A 165 -4.52 -15.47 -0.76
N SER A 166 -4.96 -16.70 -0.52
CA SER A 166 -6.04 -16.98 0.45
C SER A 166 -5.58 -16.81 1.90
N ALA A 167 -4.28 -16.90 2.17
CA ALA A 167 -3.71 -16.93 3.51
C ALA A 167 -3.11 -15.58 3.95
N ILE A 168 -2.57 -14.82 2.99
CA ILE A 168 -1.84 -13.58 3.30
C ILE A 168 -2.81 -12.41 3.40
N SER A 169 -2.54 -11.56 4.37
CA SER A 169 -3.16 -10.24 4.54
C SER A 169 -2.14 -9.29 5.18
N THR A 170 -2.47 -8.01 5.32
CA THR A 170 -1.57 -7.07 6.02
C THR A 170 -1.35 -7.44 7.50
N GLY A 171 -2.24 -8.24 8.10
CA GLY A 171 -2.03 -8.86 9.41
C GLY A 171 -0.84 -9.83 9.45
N SER A 172 -0.46 -10.39 8.31
CA SER A 172 0.73 -11.25 8.16
C SER A 172 2.07 -10.51 8.30
N TYR A 173 2.06 -9.19 8.25
CA TYR A 173 3.24 -8.35 8.47
C TYR A 173 3.31 -7.78 9.90
N ARG A 174 2.21 -7.85 10.64
CA ARG A 174 2.01 -7.23 11.94
C ARG A 174 2.52 -8.11 13.08
N HIS A 175 3.81 -8.41 13.07
CA HIS A 175 4.49 -9.22 14.07
C HIS A 175 5.45 -8.38 14.91
N HIS A 176 5.62 -8.77 16.20
CA HIS A 176 6.61 -8.14 17.05
C HIS A 176 8.00 -8.24 16.40
N ALA A 177 8.77 -7.14 16.41
CA ALA A 177 10.09 -7.07 15.78
C ALA A 177 11.11 -8.09 16.32
N ILE A 178 10.94 -8.54 17.58
CA ILE A 178 11.75 -9.58 18.20
C ILE A 178 11.17 -10.99 18.05
N ALA A 179 10.07 -11.17 17.28
CA ALA A 179 9.47 -12.48 17.12
C ALA A 179 10.48 -13.47 16.53
N ASN A 180 10.76 -14.52 17.26
CA ASN A 180 11.83 -15.47 16.97
C ASN A 180 11.46 -16.85 17.53
N SER A 181 10.54 -17.54 16.87
CA SER A 181 10.13 -18.89 17.26
C SER A 181 10.74 -19.92 16.33
N SER A 182 11.38 -20.94 16.90
CA SER A 182 11.96 -22.03 16.13
C SER A 182 10.93 -22.92 15.43
N SER A 183 9.69 -22.95 15.93
CA SER A 183 8.61 -23.79 15.38
C SER A 183 7.69 -23.01 14.44
N ASN A 184 7.43 -21.73 14.74
CA ASN A 184 6.55 -20.86 13.97
C ASN A 184 7.20 -19.48 13.76
N PHE A 185 8.29 -19.47 13.01
CA PHE A 185 9.02 -18.24 12.68
C PHE A 185 8.20 -17.31 11.79
N THR A 186 8.50 -16.02 11.86
CA THR A 186 7.96 -15.03 10.92
C THR A 186 8.67 -15.11 9.59
N ASP A 187 7.97 -14.88 8.48
CA ASP A 187 8.58 -14.90 7.13
C ASP A 187 9.59 -13.79 6.92
N MET A 188 9.51 -12.76 7.75
CA MET A 188 10.33 -11.56 7.66
C MET A 188 10.89 -11.19 9.02
N TYR A 189 11.96 -10.39 9.00
CA TYR A 189 12.58 -9.83 10.19
C TYR A 189 12.84 -8.32 10.00
N SER A 190 13.16 -7.61 11.08
CA SER A 190 13.54 -6.20 11.07
C SER A 190 15.01 -6.07 10.66
N PRO A 191 15.35 -5.45 9.50
CA PRO A 191 16.71 -5.28 9.07
C PRO A 191 17.37 -4.04 9.69
N ARG A 192 18.70 -3.95 9.57
CA ARG A 192 19.45 -2.74 9.78
C ARG A 192 19.08 -1.71 8.71
N ILE A 193 19.02 -0.43 9.10
CA ILE A 193 18.72 0.67 8.19
C ILE A 193 20.01 1.14 7.54
N ASP A 194 20.38 0.47 6.46
CA ASP A 194 21.50 0.80 5.56
C ASP A 194 21.30 0.06 4.21
N ARG A 195 22.17 0.30 3.25
CA ARG A 195 22.11 -0.31 1.91
C ARG A 195 22.33 -1.83 1.89
N ASP A 196 22.93 -2.40 2.93
CA ASP A 196 23.07 -3.85 3.05
C ASP A 196 21.79 -4.50 3.59
N GLY A 197 21.08 -3.80 4.46
CA GLY A 197 19.85 -4.26 5.08
C GLY A 197 18.58 -3.95 4.28
N ILE A 198 18.61 -2.92 3.40
CA ILE A 198 17.47 -2.48 2.58
C ILE A 198 17.88 -2.41 1.11
N ARG A 199 17.23 -3.22 0.30
CA ARG A 199 17.53 -3.41 -1.12
C ARG A 199 16.24 -3.65 -1.92
N PRO A 200 16.29 -3.68 -3.26
CA PRO A 200 15.13 -4.13 -4.03
C PRO A 200 14.69 -5.53 -3.57
N GLY A 201 13.40 -5.66 -3.24
CA GLY A 201 12.84 -6.87 -2.63
C GLY A 201 12.58 -6.77 -1.13
N SER A 202 13.17 -5.78 -0.44
CA SER A 202 12.77 -5.41 0.93
C SER A 202 11.37 -4.81 0.95
N ILE A 203 10.72 -4.81 2.09
CA ILE A 203 9.33 -4.45 2.27
C ILE A 203 9.22 -3.31 3.28
N VAL A 204 8.26 -2.41 3.08
CA VAL A 204 7.83 -1.46 4.12
C VAL A 204 6.39 -1.77 4.51
N TYR A 205 6.17 -2.01 5.80
CA TYR A 205 4.85 -2.19 6.38
C TYR A 205 4.41 -0.95 7.14
N ASP A 206 3.30 -0.36 6.71
CA ASP A 206 2.63 0.74 7.40
C ASP A 206 1.62 0.19 8.41
N VAL A 207 1.62 0.76 9.62
CA VAL A 207 0.71 0.39 10.71
C VAL A 207 -0.77 0.47 10.29
N ASN A 208 -1.07 1.33 9.37
CA ASN A 208 -2.39 1.54 8.79
C ASN A 208 -2.82 0.45 7.81
N GLY A 209 -2.11 -0.69 7.78
CA GLY A 209 -2.48 -1.85 6.98
C GLY A 209 -2.14 -1.70 5.50
N HIS A 210 -1.08 -0.99 5.17
CA HIS A 210 -0.54 -0.94 3.82
C HIS A 210 0.86 -1.57 3.77
N VAL A 211 1.18 -2.19 2.64
CA VAL A 211 2.47 -2.85 2.40
C VAL A 211 2.97 -2.39 1.04
N VAL A 212 4.25 -2.03 0.98
CA VAL A 212 4.91 -1.69 -0.27
C VAL A 212 6.21 -2.46 -0.41
N LEU A 213 6.58 -2.79 -1.64
CA LEU A 213 7.81 -3.46 -2.00
C LEU A 213 8.84 -2.42 -2.45
N VAL A 214 10.03 -2.44 -1.87
CA VAL A 214 11.15 -1.61 -2.33
C VAL A 214 11.62 -2.16 -3.68
N TRP A 215 11.68 -1.32 -4.70
CA TRP A 215 12.20 -1.75 -6.00
C TRP A 215 13.49 -1.02 -6.40
N ARG A 216 13.83 0.08 -5.72
CA ARG A 216 15.09 0.79 -5.95
C ARG A 216 15.46 1.67 -4.77
N VAL A 217 16.76 1.87 -4.56
CA VAL A 217 17.35 2.85 -3.66
C VAL A 217 18.22 3.77 -4.48
N GLU A 218 17.89 5.06 -4.54
CA GLU A 218 18.64 6.06 -5.29
C GLU A 218 19.91 6.48 -4.55
N ASP A 219 20.85 7.14 -5.25
CA ASP A 219 22.11 7.58 -4.65
C ASP A 219 21.91 8.70 -3.63
N ASP A 220 20.86 9.50 -3.76
CA ASP A 220 20.46 10.52 -2.79
C ASP A 220 19.66 9.97 -1.60
N GLY A 221 19.57 8.66 -1.46
CA GLY A 221 18.92 7.96 -0.35
C GLY A 221 17.40 7.83 -0.47
N ARG A 222 16.78 8.25 -1.57
CA ARG A 222 15.35 7.98 -1.79
C ARG A 222 15.13 6.49 -2.01
N VAL A 223 14.14 5.95 -1.32
CA VAL A 223 13.71 4.56 -1.44
C VAL A 223 12.42 4.51 -2.24
N LEU A 224 12.50 3.98 -3.46
CA LEU A 224 11.38 3.87 -4.37
C LEU A 224 10.61 2.58 -4.10
N THR A 225 9.29 2.69 -4.09
CA THR A 225 8.39 1.60 -3.73
C THR A 225 7.34 1.32 -4.80
N VAL A 226 6.87 0.09 -4.83
CA VAL A 226 5.79 -0.37 -5.70
C VAL A 226 4.80 -1.20 -4.88
N SER A 227 3.52 -1.07 -5.17
CA SER A 227 2.47 -1.87 -4.51
C SER A 227 1.32 -2.17 -5.43
N ALA A 228 0.60 -3.27 -5.16
CA ALA A 228 -0.65 -3.60 -5.82
C ALA A 228 -1.85 -3.20 -4.96
N HIS A 229 -3.02 -3.16 -5.60
CA HIS A 229 -4.30 -2.81 -4.98
C HIS A 229 -5.34 -3.90 -5.24
N PRO A 230 -6.43 -3.97 -4.46
CA PRO A 230 -7.46 -5.01 -4.61
C PRO A 230 -8.06 -5.12 -6.03
N ASP A 231 -8.06 -4.04 -6.80
CA ASP A 231 -8.48 -4.03 -8.21
C ASP A 231 -7.40 -4.54 -9.18
N ASN A 232 -6.29 -5.06 -8.67
CA ASN A 232 -5.13 -5.55 -9.41
C ASN A 232 -4.25 -4.45 -10.05
N SER A 233 -4.54 -3.18 -9.82
CA SER A 233 -3.69 -2.09 -10.30
C SER A 233 -2.39 -2.00 -9.50
N VAL A 234 -1.34 -1.47 -10.12
CA VAL A 234 -0.02 -1.26 -9.53
C VAL A 234 0.28 0.23 -9.46
N SER A 235 0.72 0.69 -8.29
CA SER A 235 1.18 2.06 -8.09
C SER A 235 2.65 2.10 -7.66
N ARG A 236 3.32 3.20 -7.99
CA ARG A 236 4.70 3.48 -7.62
C ARG A 236 4.75 4.76 -6.81
N SER A 237 5.56 4.73 -5.75
CA SER A 237 5.78 5.88 -4.87
C SER A 237 7.18 5.80 -4.28
N PHE A 238 7.45 6.59 -3.27
CA PHE A 238 8.67 6.49 -2.47
C PHE A 238 8.35 6.47 -0.99
N TYR A 239 9.31 5.99 -0.21
CA TYR A 239 9.24 6.03 1.24
C TYR A 239 9.21 7.50 1.70
N GLY A 240 8.20 7.87 2.46
CA GLY A 240 7.96 9.22 2.95
C GLY A 240 7.72 9.28 4.46
N ARG A 241 7.44 10.47 4.97
CA ARG A 241 7.15 10.72 6.39
C ARG A 241 5.86 10.05 6.88
N ASN A 242 4.97 9.68 5.96
CA ASN A 242 3.72 8.93 6.22
C ASN A 242 3.94 7.51 6.74
N PHE A 243 5.11 6.93 6.51
CA PHE A 243 5.48 5.64 7.10
C PHE A 243 5.91 5.81 8.55
N LEU A 244 4.94 5.90 9.43
CA LEU A 244 5.13 6.22 10.83
C LEU A 244 5.85 5.10 11.60
N ARG A 245 6.79 5.50 12.46
CA ARG A 245 7.33 4.62 13.48
C ARG A 245 6.27 4.32 14.52
N THR A 246 6.23 3.07 14.98
CA THR A 246 5.32 2.64 16.04
C THR A 246 6.06 1.77 17.05
N HIS A 247 5.33 1.34 18.09
CA HIS A 247 5.86 0.36 19.03
C HIS A 247 6.30 -0.93 18.30
N PRO A 248 7.46 -1.50 18.62
CA PRO A 248 8.01 -2.69 17.95
C PRO A 248 7.09 -3.92 17.95
N ARG A 249 6.09 -3.99 18.88
CA ARG A 249 5.07 -5.05 18.88
C ARG A 249 4.22 -5.09 17.62
N LEU A 250 4.10 -3.98 16.90
CA LEU A 250 3.33 -3.88 15.66
C LEU A 250 4.15 -4.20 14.42
N GLY A 251 5.48 -4.21 14.55
CA GLY A 251 6.39 -4.59 13.47
C GLY A 251 6.31 -3.72 12.22
N THR A 252 6.03 -2.42 12.38
CA THR A 252 6.01 -1.47 11.25
C THR A 252 7.41 -1.14 10.76
N GLY A 253 7.50 -0.51 9.60
CA GLY A 253 8.77 -0.11 8.99
C GLY A 253 9.34 -1.17 8.05
N PHE A 254 10.64 -1.10 7.86
CA PHE A 254 11.35 -1.98 6.94
C PHE A 254 11.41 -3.42 7.41
N LYS A 255 11.28 -4.33 6.46
CA LYS A 255 11.35 -5.78 6.66
C LYS A 255 12.17 -6.43 5.55
N GLU A 256 12.92 -7.47 5.93
CA GLU A 256 13.65 -8.31 4.99
C GLU A 256 13.19 -9.76 5.11
N TRP A 257 13.28 -10.51 4.02
CA TRP A 257 12.91 -11.91 3.98
C TRP A 257 13.83 -12.75 4.86
N ARG A 258 13.23 -13.57 5.72
CA ARG A 258 14.00 -14.49 6.57
C ARG A 258 14.58 -15.61 5.72
N PRO A 259 15.90 -15.86 5.78
CA PRO A 259 16.52 -16.98 5.11
C PRO A 259 15.96 -18.32 5.60
N ILE A 260 15.60 -19.17 4.64
CA ILE A 260 15.09 -20.53 4.88
C ILE A 260 15.94 -21.54 4.11
N ARG A 261 15.93 -22.78 4.61
CA ARG A 261 16.59 -23.92 3.95
C ARG A 261 15.71 -25.17 4.00
N LEU A 262 15.83 -26.01 2.99
CA LEU A 262 15.21 -27.33 2.93
C LEU A 262 16.19 -28.35 3.50
N VAL A 263 15.88 -28.94 4.64
CA VAL A 263 16.76 -29.85 5.37
C VAL A 263 16.22 -31.29 5.28
N GLY A 264 17.13 -32.24 5.08
CA GLY A 264 16.80 -33.67 5.03
C GLY A 264 16.14 -34.11 3.72
N ALA A 265 16.18 -33.30 2.68
CA ALA A 265 15.74 -33.70 1.35
C ALA A 265 16.77 -34.62 0.67
N ARG A 266 16.27 -35.54 -0.17
CA ARG A 266 17.11 -36.39 -1.01
C ARG A 266 17.17 -35.82 -2.43
N ARG A 267 18.38 -35.74 -2.99
CA ARG A 267 18.60 -35.30 -4.38
C ARG A 267 18.46 -36.49 -5.34
N LEU A 268 17.64 -36.30 -6.37
CA LEU A 268 17.50 -37.23 -7.47
C LEU A 268 18.60 -37.06 -8.53
N ALA A 269 18.75 -38.02 -9.44
CA ALA A 269 19.75 -37.96 -10.52
C ALA A 269 19.57 -36.73 -11.46
N ASN A 270 18.34 -36.27 -11.63
CA ASN A 270 18.03 -35.03 -12.40
C ASN A 270 18.19 -33.75 -11.61
N GLY A 271 18.76 -33.79 -10.42
CA GLY A 271 19.00 -32.62 -9.57
C GLY A 271 17.81 -32.17 -8.70
N THR A 272 16.61 -32.75 -8.91
CA THR A 272 15.41 -32.42 -8.11
C THR A 272 15.56 -32.93 -6.67
N LEU A 273 15.15 -32.11 -5.70
CA LEU A 273 15.08 -32.47 -4.29
C LEU A 273 13.71 -33.05 -3.94
N VAL A 274 13.69 -34.05 -3.07
CA VAL A 274 12.45 -34.76 -2.66
C VAL A 274 12.43 -34.93 -1.15
N GLY A 275 11.29 -34.62 -0.54
CA GLY A 275 11.10 -34.68 0.92
C GLY A 275 11.79 -33.53 1.65
N GLY A 276 12.12 -33.77 2.91
CA GLY A 276 12.72 -32.74 3.76
C GLY A 276 11.71 -31.82 4.44
N ARG A 277 12.21 -30.88 5.21
CA ARG A 277 11.43 -29.86 5.90
C ARG A 277 12.10 -28.49 5.79
N ILE A 278 11.30 -27.43 5.86
CA ILE A 278 11.84 -26.07 5.88
C ILE A 278 12.26 -25.72 7.31
N GLU A 279 13.48 -25.19 7.43
CA GLU A 279 13.99 -24.54 8.62
C GLU A 279 14.33 -23.08 8.31
N ALA A 280 14.17 -22.18 9.30
CA ALA A 280 14.51 -20.78 9.18
C ALA A 280 15.63 -20.40 10.15
N LEU A 281 16.41 -19.39 9.79
CA LEU A 281 17.44 -18.85 10.67
C LEU A 281 16.80 -18.00 11.78
N PRO A 282 17.23 -18.18 13.05
CA PRO A 282 16.81 -17.33 14.15
C PRO A 282 17.42 -15.91 14.02
N ASN A 283 16.86 -14.93 14.73
CA ASN A 283 17.29 -13.53 14.63
C ASN A 283 18.79 -13.35 14.90
N GLU A 284 19.33 -14.09 15.87
CA GLU A 284 20.75 -14.02 16.28
C GLU A 284 21.71 -14.51 15.20
N ALA A 285 21.22 -15.29 14.26
CA ALA A 285 21.99 -15.80 13.12
C ALA A 285 21.88 -14.92 11.86
N LEU A 286 21.08 -13.85 11.92
CA LEU A 286 20.84 -12.95 10.78
C LEU A 286 21.82 -11.76 10.83
N PRO A 287 22.74 -11.60 9.86
CA PRO A 287 23.77 -10.55 9.91
C PRO A 287 23.18 -9.14 9.88
N ASN A 288 22.03 -8.98 9.26
CA ASN A 288 21.36 -7.68 9.10
C ASN A 288 20.19 -7.48 10.07
N TYR A 289 19.95 -8.39 11.03
CA TYR A 289 18.91 -8.18 12.03
C TYR A 289 19.23 -6.99 12.93
N SER A 290 18.27 -6.09 13.08
CA SER A 290 18.44 -4.89 13.90
C SER A 290 17.11 -4.38 14.41
N LEU A 291 17.13 -3.80 15.59
CA LEU A 291 15.99 -3.06 16.17
C LEU A 291 16.16 -1.53 16.04
N MET A 292 17.20 -1.08 15.33
CA MET A 292 17.55 0.33 15.19
C MET A 292 16.35 1.21 14.79
N GLN A 293 15.52 0.76 13.86
CA GLN A 293 14.35 1.53 13.43
C GLN A 293 13.33 1.80 14.56
N TYR A 294 13.40 1.05 15.67
CA TYR A 294 12.53 1.23 16.84
C TYR A 294 13.22 1.94 18.00
N ILE A 295 14.45 1.58 18.30
CA ILE A 295 15.17 2.04 19.50
C ILE A 295 16.20 3.13 19.23
N GLY A 296 16.44 3.48 17.97
CA GLY A 296 17.42 4.50 17.59
C GLY A 296 18.81 3.94 17.32
N THR A 297 19.77 4.86 17.12
CA THR A 297 21.16 4.56 16.78
C THR A 297 22.08 4.45 18.00
N GLU A 298 21.65 4.91 19.16
CA GLU A 298 22.39 4.77 20.41
C GLU A 298 22.37 3.31 20.89
N THR A 299 23.42 2.90 21.60
CA THR A 299 23.50 1.57 22.20
C THR A 299 22.53 1.51 23.39
N ILE A 300 21.30 1.09 23.11
CA ILE A 300 20.28 0.87 24.11
C ILE A 300 20.23 -0.64 24.40
N ASP A 301 20.13 -1.00 25.68
CA ASP A 301 19.82 -2.36 26.08
C ASP A 301 18.52 -2.82 25.37
N THR A 302 18.61 -3.87 24.54
CA THR A 302 17.50 -4.40 23.74
C THR A 302 16.49 -5.23 24.55
N SER A 303 16.48 -5.07 25.89
CA SER A 303 15.49 -5.70 26.76
C SER A 303 14.06 -5.24 26.43
N ALA A 304 13.06 -6.03 26.79
CA ALA A 304 11.64 -5.67 26.57
C ALA A 304 11.27 -4.31 27.18
N ARG A 305 11.99 -3.91 28.23
CA ARG A 305 11.75 -2.63 28.93
C ARG A 305 12.22 -1.43 28.10
N THR A 306 13.32 -1.57 27.35
CA THR A 306 13.81 -0.52 26.44
C THR A 306 12.97 -0.42 25.16
N LEU A 307 12.35 -1.50 24.71
CA LEU A 307 11.44 -1.46 23.58
C LEU A 307 10.19 -0.62 23.86
N ASP A 308 9.76 -0.48 25.10
CA ASP A 308 8.64 0.40 25.47
C ASP A 308 9.02 1.90 25.37
N GLN A 309 10.31 2.24 25.36
CA GLN A 309 10.85 3.60 25.22
C GLN A 309 11.05 4.02 23.75
N TRP A 310 10.51 3.29 22.81
CA TRP A 310 10.69 3.54 21.36
C TRP A 310 10.41 4.99 20.92
N ARG A 311 9.55 5.71 21.63
CA ARG A 311 9.25 7.12 21.35
C ARG A 311 10.40 8.07 21.68
N GLN A 312 11.29 7.66 22.57
CA GLN A 312 12.46 8.44 23.02
C GLN A 312 13.70 8.11 22.19
N ALA A 313 13.55 7.26 21.17
CA ALA A 313 14.65 6.88 20.31
C ALA A 313 15.21 8.09 19.57
N THR A 314 16.53 8.25 19.63
CA THR A 314 17.28 9.25 18.89
C THR A 314 17.96 8.60 17.69
N PHE A 315 18.07 9.34 16.61
CA PHE A 315 18.72 8.90 15.38
C PHE A 315 19.84 9.85 15.06
N ALA A 316 21.06 9.34 15.02
CA ALA A 316 22.24 10.11 14.70
C ALA A 316 23.02 9.45 13.55
N ARG A 317 23.58 10.27 12.66
CA ARG A 317 24.50 9.86 11.61
C ARG A 317 25.56 10.93 11.41
N SER A 318 26.82 10.53 11.29
CA SER A 318 27.97 11.44 11.14
C SER A 318 28.05 12.55 12.22
N GLY A 319 27.56 12.27 13.43
CA GLY A 319 27.54 13.21 14.56
C GLY A 319 26.33 14.16 14.60
N GLU A 320 25.44 14.11 13.63
CA GLU A 320 24.24 14.93 13.57
C GLU A 320 23.00 14.12 14.04
N ALA A 321 22.16 14.75 14.86
CA ALA A 321 20.86 14.22 15.24
C ALA A 321 19.84 14.51 14.13
N LEU A 322 19.14 13.49 13.67
CA LEU A 322 18.18 13.56 12.57
C LEU A 322 16.79 13.10 13.04
N ASP A 323 15.75 13.58 12.42
CA ASP A 323 14.46 12.88 12.50
C ASP A 323 14.54 11.53 11.77
N TYR A 324 13.59 10.65 12.03
CA TYR A 324 13.67 9.29 11.50
C TYR A 324 13.65 9.24 9.96
N TYR A 325 12.89 10.10 9.30
CA TYR A 325 12.87 10.17 7.84
C TYR A 325 14.22 10.58 7.26
N HIS A 326 14.82 11.67 7.76
CA HIS A 326 16.13 12.11 7.33
C HIS A 326 17.23 11.10 7.68
N PHE A 327 17.10 10.43 8.82
CA PHE A 327 18.01 9.33 9.17
C PHE A 327 17.94 8.20 8.13
N VAL A 328 16.75 7.76 7.73
CA VAL A 328 16.59 6.74 6.67
C VAL A 328 17.21 7.24 5.36
N ARG A 329 16.91 8.48 4.95
CA ARG A 329 17.49 9.09 3.75
C ARG A 329 19.02 9.11 3.80
N ALA A 330 19.61 9.55 4.91
CA ALA A 330 21.05 9.60 5.10
C ALA A 330 21.70 8.20 5.15
N ALA A 331 21.03 7.22 5.75
CA ALA A 331 21.49 5.85 5.80
C ALA A 331 21.47 5.16 4.43
N MET A 332 20.52 5.56 3.57
CA MET A 332 20.38 5.03 2.21
C MET A 332 21.20 5.80 1.16
N ALA A 333 21.69 6.99 1.46
CA ALA A 333 22.54 7.74 0.53
C ALA A 333 23.87 7.01 0.27
N SER A 334 24.42 7.12 -0.95
CA SER A 334 25.72 6.55 -1.31
C SER A 334 26.92 7.34 -0.77
N GLY A 335 26.65 8.52 -0.18
CA GLY A 335 27.60 9.43 0.47
C GLY A 335 26.92 10.23 1.55
N ASP A 336 27.39 11.44 1.81
CA ASP A 336 26.71 12.36 2.71
C ASP A 336 25.34 12.74 2.14
N LEU A 337 24.35 12.86 3.02
CA LEU A 337 23.00 13.25 2.60
C LEU A 337 23.03 14.68 2.05
N THR A 338 22.62 14.83 0.80
CA THR A 338 22.38 16.11 0.17
C THR A 338 21.01 16.13 -0.47
N MET A 339 20.22 17.17 -0.19
CA MET A 339 18.88 17.36 -0.72
C MET A 339 18.85 18.64 -1.55
N ASP A 340 18.51 18.51 -2.81
CA ASP A 340 18.29 19.66 -3.69
C ASP A 340 16.78 19.93 -3.73
N PRO A 341 16.29 21.06 -3.18
CA PRO A 341 14.85 21.35 -3.09
C PRO A 341 14.14 21.31 -4.45
N VAL A 342 14.82 21.71 -5.53
CA VAL A 342 14.25 21.70 -6.89
C VAL A 342 14.09 20.27 -7.39
N LYS A 343 15.03 19.38 -7.12
CA LYS A 343 14.90 17.94 -7.45
C LYS A 343 13.81 17.27 -6.62
N GLU A 344 13.70 17.63 -5.34
CA GLU A 344 12.69 17.07 -4.43
C GLU A 344 11.27 17.42 -4.92
N ILE A 345 11.00 18.68 -5.25
CA ILE A 345 9.67 19.07 -5.74
C ILE A 345 9.35 18.42 -7.10
N ARG A 346 10.30 18.36 -8.04
CA ARG A 346 10.10 17.66 -9.32
C ARG A 346 9.77 16.18 -9.12
N SER A 347 10.51 15.51 -8.24
CA SER A 347 10.31 14.09 -7.95
C SER A 347 8.94 13.82 -7.31
N SER A 348 8.54 14.64 -6.33
CA SER A 348 7.24 14.50 -5.68
C SER A 348 6.08 14.77 -6.65
N MET A 349 6.19 15.78 -7.52
CA MET A 349 5.18 16.05 -8.56
C MET A 349 4.99 14.87 -9.52
N ARG A 350 6.07 14.22 -9.95
CA ARG A 350 5.99 13.01 -10.79
C ARG A 350 5.28 11.86 -10.06
N SER A 351 5.56 11.67 -8.77
CA SER A 351 4.88 10.66 -7.96
C SER A 351 3.38 10.94 -7.84
N LEU A 352 2.99 12.19 -7.56
CA LEU A 352 1.59 12.60 -7.51
C LEU A 352 0.88 12.35 -8.85
N CYS A 353 1.57 12.56 -9.97
CA CYS A 353 1.01 12.26 -11.29
C CYS A 353 0.76 10.76 -11.49
N TYR A 354 1.61 9.89 -10.98
CA TYR A 354 1.36 8.45 -10.98
C TYR A 354 0.13 8.09 -10.12
N ASP A 355 -0.05 8.71 -8.97
CA ASP A 355 -1.20 8.48 -8.10
C ASP A 355 -2.53 8.87 -8.77
N ILE A 356 -2.55 10.00 -9.50
CA ILE A 356 -3.72 10.43 -10.29
C ILE A 356 -4.05 9.41 -11.39
N ARG A 357 -3.04 8.92 -12.10
CA ARG A 357 -3.22 7.90 -13.15
C ARG A 357 -3.74 6.57 -12.57
N ALA A 358 -3.20 6.13 -11.44
CA ALA A 358 -3.68 4.94 -10.74
C ALA A 358 -5.12 5.11 -10.24
N ARG A 359 -5.47 6.32 -9.75
CA ARG A 359 -6.85 6.65 -9.38
C ARG A 359 -7.79 6.59 -10.59
N LYS A 360 -7.38 7.17 -11.72
CA LYS A 360 -8.15 7.15 -12.98
C LYS A 360 -8.51 5.72 -13.37
N GLN A 361 -7.56 4.80 -13.37
CA GLN A 361 -7.82 3.41 -13.73
C GLN A 361 -8.90 2.77 -12.85
N ALA A 362 -8.85 3.01 -11.53
CA ALA A 362 -9.84 2.48 -10.60
C ALA A 362 -11.24 3.08 -10.84
N VAL A 363 -11.31 4.39 -11.11
CA VAL A 363 -12.58 5.06 -11.44
C VAL A 363 -13.13 4.55 -12.77
N ASP A 364 -12.30 4.47 -13.80
CA ASP A 364 -12.70 3.97 -15.12
C ASP A 364 -13.19 2.51 -15.04
N ALA A 365 -12.52 1.66 -14.25
CA ALA A 365 -12.93 0.29 -14.02
C ALA A 365 -14.32 0.21 -13.34
N ALA A 366 -14.60 1.07 -12.36
CA ALA A 366 -15.91 1.15 -11.73
C ALA A 366 -17.00 1.52 -12.72
N ILE A 367 -16.78 2.54 -13.55
CA ILE A 367 -17.72 3.01 -14.57
C ILE A 367 -17.94 1.94 -15.66
N ALA A 368 -16.86 1.33 -16.15
CA ALA A 368 -16.94 0.26 -17.16
C ALA A 368 -17.74 -0.95 -16.68
N ASN A 369 -17.70 -1.25 -15.37
CA ASN A 369 -18.48 -2.32 -14.75
C ASN A 369 -19.88 -1.86 -14.31
N GLY A 370 -20.27 -0.61 -14.55
CA GLY A 370 -21.60 -0.07 -14.28
C GLY A 370 -21.94 0.07 -12.79
N ILE A 371 -20.92 0.18 -11.92
CA ILE A 371 -21.12 0.31 -10.46
C ILE A 371 -21.82 1.63 -10.12
N ASP A 372 -21.53 2.68 -10.86
CA ASP A 372 -22.20 3.98 -10.78
C ASP A 372 -23.72 3.91 -11.03
N ARG A 373 -24.19 2.89 -11.73
CA ARG A 373 -25.62 2.67 -12.02
C ARG A 373 -26.34 1.81 -10.97
N MET A 374 -25.58 1.18 -10.07
CA MET A 374 -26.14 0.37 -8.98
C MET A 374 -26.70 1.27 -7.87
N ALA A 375 -27.60 0.73 -7.07
CA ALA A 375 -28.12 1.43 -5.89
C ALA A 375 -27.00 1.58 -4.83
N ALA A 376 -26.93 2.75 -4.22
CA ALA A 376 -26.04 2.96 -3.09
C ALA A 376 -26.48 2.08 -1.89
N PRO A 377 -25.53 1.57 -1.09
CA PRO A 377 -25.85 0.81 0.11
C PRO A 377 -26.52 1.69 1.17
N ASN A 378 -27.27 1.07 2.09
CA ASN A 378 -27.92 1.81 3.20
C ASN A 378 -26.92 2.26 4.28
N ARG A 379 -25.74 1.63 4.35
CA ARG A 379 -24.65 1.92 5.28
C ARG A 379 -23.31 1.80 4.56
N LEU A 380 -22.33 2.60 4.97
CA LEU A 380 -20.93 2.37 4.61
C LEU A 380 -20.44 1.02 5.13
N PRO A 381 -19.43 0.43 4.51
CA PRO A 381 -18.70 -0.67 5.11
C PRO A 381 -18.12 -0.28 6.47
N GLN A 382 -17.91 -1.25 7.36
CA GLN A 382 -17.30 -1.01 8.66
C GLN A 382 -15.90 -0.40 8.55
N ASN A 383 -15.17 -0.75 7.50
CA ASN A 383 -13.89 -0.18 7.17
C ASN A 383 -13.89 0.17 5.67
N ILE A 384 -13.98 1.45 5.36
CA ILE A 384 -14.01 1.92 3.97
C ILE A 384 -12.69 1.67 3.21
N TYR A 385 -11.59 1.40 3.91
CA TYR A 385 -10.25 1.21 3.33
C TYR A 385 -9.92 -0.25 3.00
N GLY A 386 -10.67 -1.20 3.48
CA GLY A 386 -10.43 -2.63 3.25
C GLY A 386 -11.64 -3.45 3.62
N THR A 387 -12.47 -3.76 2.65
CA THR A 387 -13.72 -4.50 2.79
C THR A 387 -13.89 -5.49 1.66
N PHE A 388 -15.08 -6.03 1.46
CA PHE A 388 -15.35 -7.08 0.49
C PHE A 388 -16.25 -6.61 -0.65
N GLY A 389 -16.23 -7.35 -1.77
CA GLY A 389 -17.12 -7.16 -2.89
C GLY A 389 -16.83 -5.91 -3.70
N TYR A 390 -17.86 -5.30 -4.26
CA TYR A 390 -17.72 -4.17 -5.18
C TYR A 390 -17.05 -2.95 -4.54
N TRP A 391 -17.25 -2.72 -3.25
CA TRP A 391 -16.58 -1.63 -2.55
C TRP A 391 -15.07 -1.81 -2.55
N GLU A 392 -14.56 -2.99 -2.21
CA GLU A 392 -13.13 -3.27 -2.17
C GLU A 392 -12.46 -3.11 -3.54
N PHE A 393 -13.13 -3.57 -4.60
CA PHE A 393 -12.58 -3.54 -5.95
C PHE A 393 -12.65 -2.18 -6.63
N TYR A 394 -13.68 -1.38 -6.35
CA TYR A 394 -14.02 -0.21 -7.17
C TYR A 394 -14.02 1.12 -6.41
N SER A 395 -13.96 1.13 -5.08
CA SER A 395 -13.82 2.35 -4.30
C SER A 395 -12.37 2.84 -4.29
N THR A 396 -12.17 4.13 -4.00
CA THR A 396 -10.83 4.73 -4.00
C THR A 396 -10.37 5.35 -2.66
N PRO A 397 -10.98 5.05 -1.49
CA PRO A 397 -10.64 5.78 -0.27
C PRO A 397 -9.18 5.63 0.15
N SER A 398 -8.57 4.45 -0.08
CA SER A 398 -7.16 4.22 0.19
C SER A 398 -6.24 5.01 -0.74
N ARG A 399 -6.59 5.11 -2.04
CA ARG A 399 -5.84 5.91 -3.02
C ARG A 399 -5.96 7.39 -2.70
N ASP A 400 -7.18 7.85 -2.45
CA ASP A 400 -7.46 9.25 -2.15
C ASP A 400 -6.79 9.70 -0.86
N ALA A 401 -6.74 8.86 0.18
CA ALA A 401 -6.02 9.13 1.41
C ALA A 401 -4.51 9.26 1.16
N ARG A 402 -3.90 8.31 0.41
CA ARG A 402 -2.47 8.39 0.07
C ARG A 402 -2.13 9.62 -0.75
N PHE A 403 -2.93 9.93 -1.76
CA PHE A 403 -2.74 11.12 -2.58
C PHE A 403 -2.78 12.41 -1.74
N LYS A 404 -3.77 12.55 -0.86
CA LYS A 404 -3.88 13.70 0.06
C LYS A 404 -2.71 13.75 1.05
N THR A 405 -2.30 12.60 1.59
CA THR A 405 -1.13 12.51 2.47
C THR A 405 0.15 12.92 1.72
N ALA A 406 0.33 12.46 0.47
CA ALA A 406 1.49 12.82 -0.34
C ALA A 406 1.54 14.33 -0.67
N LEU A 407 0.39 14.95 -0.93
CA LEU A 407 0.28 16.41 -1.09
C LEU A 407 0.70 17.15 0.19
N LYS A 408 0.18 16.73 1.35
CA LYS A 408 0.54 17.32 2.64
C LYS A 408 2.03 17.17 2.94
N GLU A 409 2.59 15.99 2.68
CA GLU A 409 4.01 15.73 2.86
C GLU A 409 4.89 16.55 1.93
N GLN A 410 4.50 16.70 0.66
CA GLN A 410 5.20 17.58 -0.28
C GLN A 410 5.23 19.01 0.26
N ARG A 411 4.07 19.49 0.72
CA ARG A 411 3.92 20.84 1.29
C ARG A 411 4.85 21.03 2.49
N ASP A 412 4.82 20.11 3.44
CA ASP A 412 5.62 20.19 4.68
C ASP A 412 7.12 19.98 4.41
N HIS A 413 7.46 19.10 3.46
CA HIS A 413 8.85 18.84 3.10
C HIS A 413 9.50 20.06 2.41
N ILE A 414 8.81 20.68 1.46
CA ILE A 414 9.31 21.89 0.78
C ILE A 414 9.43 23.04 1.77
N GLU A 415 8.49 23.22 2.68
CA GLU A 415 8.59 24.22 3.75
C GLU A 415 9.83 23.99 4.62
N ALA A 416 10.07 22.74 5.02
CA ALA A 416 11.25 22.36 5.81
C ALA A 416 12.56 22.62 5.04
N LEU A 417 12.64 22.28 3.75
CA LEU A 417 13.83 22.51 2.92
C LEU A 417 14.13 24.02 2.75
N ILE A 418 13.10 24.83 2.56
CA ILE A 418 13.25 26.30 2.50
C ILE A 418 13.83 26.83 3.83
N ALA A 419 13.29 26.37 4.96
CA ALA A 419 13.76 26.77 6.28
C ALA A 419 15.21 26.32 6.54
N MET A 420 15.55 25.08 6.20
CA MET A 420 16.90 24.53 6.31
C MET A 420 17.89 25.28 5.43
N HIS A 421 17.52 25.61 4.19
CA HIS A 421 18.36 26.42 3.30
C HIS A 421 18.62 27.81 3.88
N ALA A 422 17.59 28.48 4.40
CA ALA A 422 17.73 29.79 5.04
C ALA A 422 18.63 29.77 6.28
N GLN A 423 18.73 28.63 6.97
CA GLN A 423 19.61 28.40 8.13
C GLN A 423 21.04 27.96 7.72
N GLY A 424 21.31 27.77 6.43
CA GLY A 424 22.61 27.33 5.93
C GLY A 424 22.93 25.86 6.26
N ALA A 425 21.89 25.00 6.36
CA ALA A 425 22.09 23.58 6.66
C ALA A 425 22.93 22.89 5.57
N SER A 426 23.98 22.17 5.98
CA SER A 426 24.91 21.47 5.07
C SER A 426 24.25 20.36 4.24
N THR A 427 23.13 19.83 4.72
CA THR A 427 22.34 18.77 4.06
C THR A 427 21.46 19.31 2.92
N VAL A 428 21.31 20.63 2.75
CA VAL A 428 20.56 21.22 1.65
C VAL A 428 21.50 21.90 0.66
N THR A 429 21.49 21.41 -0.57
CA THR A 429 22.34 21.93 -1.66
C THR A 429 21.45 22.61 -2.70
N TYR A 430 21.66 23.89 -2.91
CA TYR A 430 20.97 24.66 -3.93
C TYR A 430 21.98 25.63 -4.57
N ALA A 431 22.14 25.52 -5.89
CA ALA A 431 23.13 26.29 -6.63
C ALA A 431 22.58 27.59 -7.23
N GLY A 432 21.26 27.80 -7.18
CA GLY A 432 20.60 29.00 -7.72
C GLY A 432 20.66 30.19 -6.76
N THR A 433 20.01 31.28 -7.16
CA THR A 433 19.94 32.54 -6.38
C THR A 433 18.50 32.91 -5.98
N ASN A 434 17.49 32.22 -6.53
CA ASN A 434 16.07 32.50 -6.31
C ASN A 434 15.30 31.22 -6.00
N LEU A 435 15.55 30.61 -4.83
CA LEU A 435 14.99 29.32 -4.45
C LEU A 435 13.46 29.24 -4.64
N ILE A 436 12.71 30.28 -4.21
CA ILE A 436 11.24 30.25 -4.32
C ILE A 436 10.78 30.31 -5.78
N GLY A 437 11.43 31.13 -6.61
CA GLY A 437 11.14 31.19 -8.04
C GLY A 437 11.44 29.88 -8.76
N ASP A 438 12.59 29.27 -8.48
CA ASP A 438 13.02 28.03 -9.09
C ASP A 438 12.15 26.83 -8.65
N LEU A 439 11.64 26.85 -7.40
CA LEU A 439 10.67 25.87 -6.91
C LEU A 439 9.32 25.99 -7.63
N LEU A 440 8.83 27.23 -7.84
CA LEU A 440 7.60 27.48 -8.60
C LEU A 440 7.75 27.05 -10.06
N GLU A 441 8.85 27.40 -10.71
CA GLU A 441 9.14 26.99 -12.08
C GLU A 441 9.19 25.46 -12.19
N ALA A 442 9.90 24.77 -11.28
CA ALA A 442 9.97 23.32 -11.26
C ALA A 442 8.61 22.66 -11.03
N TYR A 443 7.78 23.22 -10.16
CA TYR A 443 6.40 22.77 -9.95
C TYR A 443 5.57 22.95 -11.22
N ASP A 444 5.59 24.12 -11.83
CA ASP A 444 4.79 24.46 -13.00
C ASP A 444 5.20 23.62 -14.23
N ASP A 445 6.50 23.36 -14.43
CA ASP A 445 7.02 22.48 -15.47
C ASP A 445 6.49 21.04 -15.36
N GLU A 446 6.55 20.46 -14.17
CA GLU A 446 6.06 19.08 -13.94
C GLU A 446 4.52 19.04 -13.98
N SER A 447 3.86 20.08 -13.50
CA SER A 447 2.41 20.25 -13.55
C SER A 447 1.88 20.26 -15.00
N ALA A 448 2.58 20.96 -15.90
CA ALA A 448 2.20 21.06 -17.30
C ALA A 448 2.22 19.70 -18.03
N GLN A 449 3.03 18.74 -17.53
CA GLN A 449 3.14 17.39 -18.09
C GLN A 449 2.14 16.40 -17.47
N CYS A 450 1.46 16.79 -16.40
CA CYS A 450 0.55 15.94 -15.66
C CYS A 450 -0.91 16.29 -15.97
N ILE A 451 -1.41 15.68 -17.05
CA ILE A 451 -2.78 15.87 -17.52
C ILE A 451 -3.52 14.55 -17.42
N THR A 452 -4.75 14.59 -16.97
CA THR A 452 -5.69 13.47 -16.97
C THR A 452 -6.98 13.90 -17.67
N TYR A 453 -7.89 12.95 -17.91
CA TYR A 453 -9.19 13.22 -18.51
C TYR A 453 -10.20 12.17 -18.06
N TYR A 454 -11.45 12.54 -18.08
CA TYR A 454 -12.57 11.61 -17.93
C TYR A 454 -13.69 11.96 -18.90
N THR A 455 -14.53 10.96 -19.20
CA THR A 455 -15.72 11.15 -20.04
C THR A 455 -16.93 11.26 -19.15
N ARG A 456 -17.62 12.40 -19.23
CA ARG A 456 -18.87 12.67 -18.50
C ARG A 456 -19.98 11.68 -18.86
N SER A 457 -20.98 11.56 -18.01
CA SER A 457 -22.15 10.70 -18.20
C SER A 457 -22.94 10.99 -19.50
N ASN A 458 -22.74 12.16 -20.11
CA ASN A 458 -23.30 12.53 -21.42
C ASN A 458 -22.37 12.27 -22.61
N GLY A 459 -21.18 11.71 -22.38
CA GLY A 459 -20.19 11.41 -23.41
C GLY A 459 -19.18 12.54 -23.70
N THR A 460 -19.29 13.70 -23.05
CA THR A 460 -18.33 14.82 -23.23
C THR A 460 -17.06 14.57 -22.46
N ASN A 461 -15.90 14.80 -23.07
CA ASN A 461 -14.61 14.70 -22.41
C ASN A 461 -14.27 15.95 -21.59
N VAL A 462 -13.74 15.76 -20.40
CA VAL A 462 -13.18 16.79 -19.54
C VAL A 462 -11.71 16.49 -19.34
N GLN A 463 -10.87 17.49 -19.63
CA GLN A 463 -9.43 17.45 -19.36
C GLN A 463 -9.17 18.15 -18.03
N LEU A 464 -8.31 17.54 -17.20
CA LEU A 464 -7.90 18.09 -15.91
C LEU A 464 -6.37 18.12 -15.85
N SER A 465 -5.80 19.26 -15.51
CA SER A 465 -4.42 19.36 -15.05
C SER A 465 -4.29 18.81 -13.63
N ILE A 466 -3.07 18.59 -13.16
CA ILE A 466 -2.84 18.21 -11.75
C ILE A 466 -3.36 19.30 -10.80
N ASN A 467 -3.25 20.58 -11.18
CA ASN A 467 -3.77 21.69 -10.37
C ASN A 467 -5.29 21.60 -10.24
N ASP A 468 -6.02 21.32 -11.33
CA ASP A 468 -7.47 21.10 -11.26
C ASP A 468 -7.83 19.96 -10.32
N VAL A 469 -7.02 18.90 -10.27
CA VAL A 469 -7.24 17.77 -9.37
C VAL A 469 -6.91 18.13 -7.92
N ILE A 470 -5.87 18.94 -7.69
CA ILE A 470 -5.49 19.42 -6.34
C ILE A 470 -6.57 20.38 -5.81
N ASP A 471 -7.03 21.32 -6.60
CA ASP A 471 -8.07 22.28 -6.22
C ASP A 471 -9.37 21.58 -5.77
N ARG A 472 -9.67 20.42 -6.33
CA ARG A 472 -10.86 19.61 -6.03
C ARG A 472 -10.57 18.34 -5.22
N VAL A 473 -9.39 18.21 -4.61
CA VAL A 473 -8.93 16.96 -3.99
C VAL A 473 -9.86 16.47 -2.86
N PHE A 474 -10.49 17.38 -2.14
CA PHE A 474 -11.46 17.08 -1.08
C PHE A 474 -12.89 16.91 -1.60
N ASP A 475 -13.14 17.19 -2.88
CA ASP A 475 -14.41 16.94 -3.56
C ASP A 475 -14.41 15.61 -4.36
N LEU A 476 -13.24 14.99 -4.55
CA LEU A 476 -13.11 13.68 -5.22
C LEU A 476 -13.88 12.61 -4.44
N SER A 477 -14.97 12.08 -5.00
CA SER A 477 -15.68 10.98 -4.34
C SER A 477 -14.90 9.67 -4.43
N PHE A 478 -14.72 9.02 -3.27
CA PHE A 478 -14.17 7.67 -3.18
C PHE A 478 -15.24 6.58 -3.38
N ASP A 479 -16.54 6.95 -3.30
CA ASP A 479 -17.67 6.03 -3.38
C ASP A 479 -17.86 5.54 -4.83
N PRO A 480 -17.76 4.22 -5.10
CA PRO A 480 -17.88 3.68 -6.44
C PRO A 480 -19.28 3.79 -7.04
N TYR A 481 -20.30 4.04 -6.22
CA TYR A 481 -21.69 4.18 -6.66
C TYR A 481 -22.03 5.58 -7.17
N GLN A 482 -21.15 6.57 -6.98
CA GLN A 482 -21.35 7.94 -7.47
C GLN A 482 -21.08 8.04 -8.97
N CYS A 483 -21.73 9.00 -9.63
CA CYS A 483 -21.47 9.34 -11.02
C CYS A 483 -20.02 9.77 -11.25
N ILE A 484 -19.53 9.64 -12.48
CA ILE A 484 -18.14 9.94 -12.81
C ILE A 484 -17.78 11.41 -12.53
N GLU A 485 -18.70 12.34 -12.71
CA GLU A 485 -18.50 13.75 -12.42
C GLU A 485 -18.13 13.97 -10.94
N ARG A 486 -18.85 13.35 -10.01
CA ARG A 486 -18.56 13.40 -8.57
C ARG A 486 -17.30 12.63 -8.21
N ARG A 487 -17.03 11.52 -8.90
CA ARG A 487 -15.76 10.81 -8.73
C ARG A 487 -14.56 11.70 -9.05
N TRP A 488 -14.72 12.66 -9.96
CA TRP A 488 -13.69 13.66 -10.30
C TRP A 488 -13.89 15.03 -9.66
N GLY A 489 -14.78 15.14 -8.66
CA GLY A 489 -14.98 16.35 -7.89
C GLY A 489 -15.52 17.53 -8.71
N ALA A 490 -16.28 17.24 -9.76
CA ALA A 490 -16.90 18.29 -10.58
C ALA A 490 -17.75 19.24 -9.71
N GLN A 491 -17.53 20.53 -9.90
CA GLN A 491 -18.27 21.54 -9.17
C GLN A 491 -19.69 21.71 -9.74
N PRO A 492 -20.65 22.19 -8.92
CA PRO A 492 -21.99 22.50 -9.42
C PRO A 492 -21.94 23.43 -10.62
N GLY A 493 -22.67 23.08 -11.68
CA GLY A 493 -22.69 23.84 -12.93
C GLY A 493 -22.71 22.91 -14.15
N GLU A 494 -22.16 23.40 -15.26
CA GLU A 494 -22.18 22.65 -16.52
C GLU A 494 -21.51 21.28 -16.40
N GLU A 495 -20.32 21.23 -15.79
CA GLU A 495 -19.54 19.98 -15.65
C GLU A 495 -20.33 18.90 -14.89
N GLN A 496 -21.03 19.25 -13.83
CA GLN A 496 -21.83 18.31 -13.02
C GLN A 496 -23.23 18.03 -13.59
N SER A 497 -23.71 18.81 -14.55
CA SER A 497 -25.11 18.75 -15.04
C SER A 497 -25.49 17.42 -15.68
N SER A 498 -24.52 16.61 -16.14
CA SER A 498 -24.74 15.28 -16.71
C SER A 498 -24.78 14.15 -15.69
N CYS A 499 -24.45 14.42 -14.42
CA CYS A 499 -24.52 13.44 -13.35
C CYS A 499 -25.98 12.93 -13.16
N ARG A 500 -26.16 11.62 -13.14
CA ARG A 500 -27.47 10.96 -13.03
C ARG A 500 -27.69 10.32 -11.67
N ASP A 501 -27.01 10.80 -10.66
CA ASP A 501 -27.17 10.29 -9.31
C ASP A 501 -28.57 10.52 -8.78
N THR A 502 -29.10 9.53 -8.07
CA THR A 502 -30.39 9.62 -7.39
C THR A 502 -30.28 10.53 -6.14
N PRO A 503 -31.39 11.02 -5.59
CA PRO A 503 -31.39 11.80 -4.34
C PRO A 503 -30.69 11.07 -3.18
N VAL A 504 -30.75 9.73 -3.13
CA VAL A 504 -30.03 8.93 -2.13
C VAL A 504 -28.53 9.04 -2.30
N LYS A 505 -28.03 8.96 -3.52
CA LYS A 505 -26.61 9.12 -3.83
C LYS A 505 -26.13 10.57 -3.58
N ASP A 506 -26.98 11.56 -3.85
CA ASP A 506 -26.70 12.95 -3.50
C ASP A 506 -26.54 13.15 -1.99
N THR A 507 -27.41 12.51 -1.20
CA THR A 507 -27.31 12.52 0.28
C THR A 507 -26.00 11.86 0.74
N TRP A 508 -25.60 10.73 0.14
CA TRP A 508 -24.31 10.10 0.43
C TRP A 508 -23.14 11.01 0.11
N TYR A 509 -23.10 11.58 -1.09
CA TYR A 509 -22.03 12.48 -1.48
C TYR A 509 -21.84 13.65 -0.49
N LYS A 510 -22.95 14.26 -0.03
CA LYS A 510 -22.91 15.34 0.96
C LYS A 510 -22.38 14.87 2.32
N ALA A 511 -22.89 13.76 2.82
CA ALA A 511 -22.49 13.21 4.11
C ALA A 511 -21.02 12.77 4.13
N GLU A 512 -20.54 12.17 3.05
CA GLU A 512 -19.16 11.69 2.91
C GLU A 512 -18.12 12.80 2.86
N ARG A 513 -18.52 14.06 2.73
CA ARG A 513 -17.59 15.20 2.79
C ARG A 513 -16.71 15.14 4.01
N PHE A 514 -17.23 14.76 5.16
CA PHE A 514 -16.46 14.67 6.40
C PHE A 514 -15.33 13.63 6.33
N LEU A 515 -15.56 12.52 5.63
CA LEU A 515 -14.54 11.51 5.37
C LEU A 515 -13.57 11.94 4.25
N ARG A 516 -14.05 12.68 3.24
CA ARG A 516 -13.19 13.22 2.19
C ARG A 516 -12.20 14.26 2.72
N ASN A 517 -12.56 14.99 3.77
CA ASN A 517 -11.66 15.96 4.42
C ASN A 517 -10.53 15.28 5.22
N LEU A 518 -10.62 14.00 5.54
CA LEU A 518 -9.54 13.27 6.21
C LEU A 518 -8.35 13.10 5.28
N ILE A 519 -7.15 13.40 5.78
CA ILE A 519 -5.88 13.03 5.17
C ILE A 519 -5.48 11.64 5.66
N ASP A 520 -5.44 11.45 6.97
CA ASP A 520 -5.00 10.21 7.58
C ASP A 520 -6.10 9.16 7.61
N ARG A 521 -5.69 7.90 7.49
CA ARG A 521 -6.57 6.78 7.71
C ARG A 521 -6.79 6.58 9.21
N THR A 522 -8.02 6.29 9.59
CA THR A 522 -8.39 5.96 10.96
C THR A 522 -8.93 4.54 11.01
N TYR A 523 -8.14 3.60 11.52
CA TYR A 523 -8.50 2.18 11.54
C TYR A 523 -9.12 1.70 12.86
N ASP A 524 -9.07 2.54 13.88
CA ASP A 524 -9.58 2.20 15.21
C ASP A 524 -11.09 2.38 15.37
N VAL A 525 -11.78 2.83 14.32
CA VAL A 525 -13.17 3.26 14.39
C VAL A 525 -14.05 2.50 13.42
N ASP A 526 -15.27 2.24 13.86
CA ASP A 526 -16.32 1.66 13.04
C ASP A 526 -16.89 2.74 12.11
N MET A 527 -16.76 2.52 10.80
CA MET A 527 -17.23 3.43 9.74
C MET A 527 -18.55 2.96 9.10
N GLY A 528 -19.20 1.97 9.67
CA GLY A 528 -20.51 1.46 9.21
C GLY A 528 -21.65 2.46 9.41
N TYR A 529 -21.48 3.71 8.99
CA TYR A 529 -22.45 4.80 9.18
C TYR A 529 -23.51 4.82 8.08
N THR A 530 -24.71 5.26 8.44
CA THR A 530 -25.69 5.83 7.51
C THR A 530 -25.32 7.29 7.20
N PRO A 531 -25.85 7.92 6.14
CA PRO A 531 -25.63 9.33 5.88
C PRO A 531 -25.99 10.22 7.08
N ARG A 532 -27.12 9.96 7.72
CA ARG A 532 -27.58 10.72 8.88
C ARG A 532 -26.62 10.60 10.09
N GLU A 533 -26.11 9.38 10.35
CA GLU A 533 -25.15 9.17 11.44
C GLU A 533 -23.81 9.85 11.13
N LEU A 534 -23.40 9.89 9.86
CA LEU A 534 -22.18 10.55 9.43
C LEU A 534 -22.28 12.07 9.57
N GLU A 535 -23.43 12.67 9.17
CA GLU A 535 -23.67 14.10 9.31
C GLU A 535 -23.86 14.56 10.75
N ALA A 536 -24.43 13.71 11.61
CA ALA A 536 -24.68 14.06 13.02
C ALA A 536 -23.43 14.24 13.87
N GLY A 537 -22.26 13.72 13.42
CA GLY A 537 -21.02 13.79 14.23
C GLY A 537 -21.01 12.84 15.42
N PRO A 538 -20.07 12.95 16.35
CA PRO A 538 -19.02 13.95 16.39
C PRO A 538 -18.01 13.80 15.24
N HIS A 539 -17.53 14.93 14.74
CA HIS A 539 -16.50 14.98 13.72
C HIS A 539 -15.15 15.26 14.37
N GLY A 540 -14.13 14.52 14.00
CA GLY A 540 -12.76 14.69 14.47
C GLY A 540 -11.88 13.60 13.92
N GLN A 541 -10.60 13.86 13.79
CA GLN A 541 -9.63 12.96 13.20
C GLN A 541 -9.66 11.54 13.79
N PHE A 542 -9.96 11.42 15.08
CA PHE A 542 -9.99 10.13 15.79
C PHE A 542 -11.40 9.56 16.01
N SER A 543 -12.44 10.28 15.60
CA SER A 543 -13.83 9.84 15.79
C SER A 543 -14.34 8.87 14.70
N GLY A 544 -13.61 8.74 13.60
CA GLY A 544 -14.00 7.95 12.42
C GLY A 544 -15.06 8.57 11.54
N ARG A 545 -15.72 9.62 11.99
CA ARG A 545 -16.77 10.33 11.25
C ARG A 545 -16.24 11.50 10.42
N GLY A 546 -14.92 11.70 10.43
CA GLY A 546 -14.27 12.71 9.62
C GLY A 546 -14.10 14.06 10.32
N ILE A 547 -13.75 15.06 9.54
CA ILE A 547 -13.51 16.44 9.98
C ILE A 547 -14.33 17.43 9.15
N VAL A 548 -14.62 18.60 9.74
CA VAL A 548 -15.48 19.61 9.12
C VAL A 548 -14.72 20.39 8.04
N GLU A 549 -13.49 20.78 8.34
CA GLU A 549 -12.67 21.61 7.47
C GLU A 549 -11.52 20.79 6.85
N ALA A 550 -11.35 20.96 5.55
CA ALA A 550 -10.23 20.36 4.84
C ALA A 550 -8.92 21.04 5.24
N PRO A 551 -7.84 20.26 5.48
CA PRO A 551 -6.53 20.84 5.74
C PRO A 551 -5.92 21.43 4.46
N ASP A 552 -5.03 22.43 4.63
CA ASP A 552 -4.25 22.97 3.52
C ASP A 552 -3.17 21.96 3.07
N VAL A 553 -3.19 21.66 1.78
CA VAL A 553 -2.23 20.75 1.12
C VAL A 553 -1.58 21.37 -0.12
N ASP A 554 -1.92 22.62 -0.46
CA ASP A 554 -1.48 23.26 -1.70
C ASP A 554 -0.09 23.88 -1.54
N VAL A 555 0.93 23.18 -2.04
CA VAL A 555 2.31 23.66 -2.06
C VAL A 555 2.49 24.85 -3.01
N ARG A 556 1.74 24.91 -4.14
CA ARG A 556 1.86 25.99 -5.11
C ARG A 556 1.36 27.31 -4.52
N ALA A 557 0.16 27.30 -3.92
CA ALA A 557 -0.38 28.47 -3.24
C ALA A 557 0.56 28.97 -2.12
N TYR A 558 1.17 28.05 -1.38
CA TYR A 558 2.18 28.39 -0.38
C TYR A 558 3.39 29.11 -0.99
N LEU A 559 3.99 28.56 -2.05
CA LEU A 559 5.14 29.15 -2.72
C LEU A 559 4.82 30.55 -3.28
N ILE A 560 3.64 30.71 -3.89
CA ILE A 560 3.15 32.02 -4.36
C ILE A 560 3.07 32.99 -3.19
N SER A 561 2.54 32.59 -2.03
CA SER A 561 2.45 33.44 -0.84
C SER A 561 3.82 33.89 -0.32
N LEU A 562 4.83 33.01 -0.43
CA LEU A 562 6.22 33.35 -0.08
C LEU A 562 6.82 34.36 -1.05
N GLN A 563 6.63 34.16 -2.35
CA GLN A 563 7.13 35.07 -3.39
C GLN A 563 6.55 36.48 -3.24
N GLN A 564 5.24 36.56 -2.97
CA GLN A 564 4.58 37.86 -2.72
C GLN A 564 5.14 38.56 -1.47
N ARG A 565 5.41 37.83 -0.40
CA ARG A 565 6.04 38.38 0.82
C ARG A 565 7.46 38.89 0.56
N GLN A 566 8.27 38.16 -0.22
CA GLN A 566 9.60 38.61 -0.62
C GLN A 566 9.52 39.92 -1.43
N GLN A 567 8.63 40.01 -2.40
CA GLN A 567 8.42 41.21 -3.20
C GLN A 567 7.96 42.41 -2.36
N ALA A 568 7.04 42.19 -1.43
CA ALA A 568 6.56 43.23 -0.52
C ALA A 568 7.66 43.76 0.42
N SER A 569 8.58 42.90 0.88
CA SER A 569 9.70 43.30 1.74
C SER A 569 10.77 44.16 1.00
N VAL A 570 10.88 44.00 -0.32
CA VAL A 570 11.80 44.77 -1.16
C VAL A 570 11.25 46.16 -1.47
N VAL A 571 9.93 46.35 -1.41
CA VAL A 571 9.24 47.60 -1.79
C VAL A 571 9.12 48.61 -0.63
N VAL A 572 9.42 48.24 0.63
CA VAL A 572 9.45 49.21 1.75
C VAL A 572 10.82 49.89 1.79
N PRO A 573 10.99 51.12 1.27
CA PRO A 573 12.22 51.88 1.50
C PRO A 573 12.29 52.20 3.00
N GLU A 574 13.45 52.01 3.60
CA GLU A 574 13.75 52.58 4.92
C GLU A 574 13.38 54.08 4.88
N ALA A 575 12.23 54.42 5.45
CA ALA A 575 11.95 55.79 5.81
C ALA A 575 12.92 56.16 6.95
N ARG A 576 14.00 56.85 6.59
CA ARG A 576 14.92 57.51 7.53
C ARG A 576 14.24 58.69 8.17
#